data_b8d5cb387a178b4c2481b086dcc74d03
#
_entry.id   b8d5cb387a178b4c2481b086dcc74d03
#
_cell.length_a   1.000
_cell.length_b   1.000
_cell.length_c   1.000
_cell.angle_alpha   90.00
_cell.angle_beta   90.00
_cell.angle_gamma   90.00
#
_symmetry.space_group_name_H-M   'P 1'
#
loop_
_entity.id
_entity.type
_entity.pdbx_description
1 polymer ?
#
loop_
_entity_poly.entity_id
_entity_poly.type
_entity_poly.pdbx_seq_one_letter_code
_entity_poly.pdbx_strand_id
1 'polypeptide(L)'
;MRITGFRTLNTVLDWGRPVGDANGVYADGLVPVPVVLVTTDVGITGVGLGPSVDAESVFAALDGEDPRAVTALYDRMLRQTFKAGHAGAVFGTIGAFDTALWDIKAQAAGEPLWRLLGGRDRRVPAYASGLDIGLTDAELVTVYQAYAERGLRAAKLKGGLDVERDRRRLSLVREVLADGARGAQPALMLDANESWSRKQAVRHVCALERTLDLTWVEEPVRRWDAEGLAVVGRGIRASVASGENLSGLEQFRPLLAAGAVDIVQTSAVWGITHFLRVATLAHAHDLPVSCVGTTPVGLLHAATTMPNHLAGELQDLQPPFGIHVDLHVEDGEFILGDSPGLGIRIDEATIRAAAPHPTPPAADGTTVRPESAGRRLLPTPDSTPGPHPSARRPLPLRRTDGRPTRHDTEPMI
;
A
#
# COMPACT_ATOMS: atom_id res chain seq x y z
N MET A 1 4.16 -6.16 -31.50
CA MET A 1 3.17 -5.74 -30.48
C MET A 1 3.48 -4.30 -30.12
N ARG A 2 2.45 -3.44 -30.17
CA ARG A 2 2.58 -2.01 -29.84
C ARG A 2 1.45 -1.59 -28.91
N ILE A 3 1.74 -0.65 -28.02
CA ILE A 3 0.76 0.02 -27.19
C ILE A 3 -0.09 0.91 -28.09
N THR A 4 -1.41 0.84 -27.97
CA THR A 4 -2.38 1.57 -28.80
C THR A 4 -3.26 2.53 -28.01
N GLY A 5 -3.25 2.46 -26.68
CA GLY A 5 -4.05 3.33 -25.86
C GLY A 5 -4.10 2.88 -24.40
N PHE A 6 -4.78 3.67 -23.61
CA PHE A 6 -5.12 3.31 -22.24
C PHE A 6 -6.52 3.78 -21.88
N ARG A 7 -7.06 3.27 -20.80
CA ARG A 7 -8.26 3.78 -20.13
C ARG A 7 -8.16 3.59 -18.63
N THR A 8 -8.93 4.37 -17.91
CA THR A 8 -8.98 4.31 -16.45
C THR A 8 -10.37 3.92 -15.98
N LEU A 9 -10.41 3.19 -14.86
CA LEU A 9 -11.61 2.85 -14.12
C LEU A 9 -11.38 3.19 -12.65
N ASN A 10 -12.48 3.37 -11.91
CA ASN A 10 -12.44 3.48 -10.47
C ASN A 10 -13.35 2.41 -9.87
N THR A 11 -12.80 1.63 -8.97
CA THR A 11 -13.57 0.71 -8.14
C THR A 11 -13.31 1.00 -6.68
N VAL A 12 -13.77 0.16 -5.79
CA VAL A 12 -13.68 0.35 -4.35
C VAL A 12 -13.32 -0.97 -3.68
N LEU A 13 -12.49 -0.89 -2.67
CA LEU A 13 -12.36 -1.93 -1.67
C LEU A 13 -13.32 -1.62 -0.53
N ASP A 14 -14.26 -2.50 -0.29
CA ASP A 14 -15.24 -2.39 0.78
C ASP A 14 -14.82 -3.29 1.94
N TRP A 15 -14.38 -2.66 3.01
CA TRP A 15 -13.91 -3.34 4.21
C TRP A 15 -15.06 -3.78 5.14
N GLY A 16 -16.30 -3.31 4.89
CA GLY A 16 -17.43 -3.53 5.77
C GLY A 16 -17.27 -3.00 7.21
N ARG A 17 -16.24 -2.20 7.46
CA ARG A 17 -15.88 -1.64 8.76
C ARG A 17 -15.01 -0.39 8.61
N PRO A 18 -14.90 0.47 9.64
CA PRO A 18 -13.96 1.59 9.61
C PRO A 18 -12.51 1.13 9.42
N VAL A 19 -11.76 1.83 8.57
CA VAL A 19 -10.34 1.58 8.33
C VAL A 19 -9.53 2.86 8.36
N GLY A 20 -8.29 2.77 8.82
CA GLY A 20 -7.41 3.94 8.89
C GLY A 20 -6.18 3.72 9.77
N ASP A 21 -5.49 4.82 9.99
CA ASP A 21 -4.24 4.92 10.74
C ASP A 21 -4.20 6.17 11.63
N ALA A 22 -3.05 6.52 12.16
CA ALA A 22 -2.85 7.69 13.02
C ALA A 22 -3.18 9.03 12.32
N ASN A 23 -3.25 9.06 11.00
CA ASN A 23 -3.55 10.28 10.22
C ASN A 23 -5.03 10.46 9.94
N GLY A 24 -5.84 9.38 9.99
CA GLY A 24 -7.28 9.47 9.84
C GLY A 24 -7.96 8.14 9.54
N VAL A 25 -9.30 8.16 9.52
CA VAL A 25 -10.16 6.99 9.35
C VAL A 25 -11.17 7.22 8.23
N TYR A 26 -11.32 6.23 7.35
CA TYR A 26 -12.47 6.08 6.46
C TYR A 26 -13.59 5.41 7.27
N ALA A 27 -14.56 6.19 7.69
CA ALA A 27 -15.61 5.72 8.62
C ALA A 27 -16.57 4.70 7.98
N ASP A 28 -16.77 4.80 6.66
CA ASP A 28 -17.60 3.89 5.87
C ASP A 28 -16.83 2.64 5.38
N GLY A 29 -15.51 2.62 5.57
CA GLY A 29 -14.67 1.52 5.12
C GLY A 29 -14.50 1.40 3.60
N LEU A 30 -14.96 2.40 2.84
CA LEU A 30 -14.86 2.39 1.38
C LEU A 30 -13.58 3.09 0.91
N VAL A 31 -12.63 2.31 0.41
CA VAL A 31 -11.35 2.83 -0.08
C VAL A 31 -11.32 2.76 -1.61
N PRO A 32 -11.21 3.93 -2.30
CA PRO A 32 -11.14 3.95 -3.75
C PRO A 32 -9.91 3.21 -4.29
N VAL A 33 -10.11 2.42 -5.34
CA VAL A 33 -9.05 1.71 -6.06
C VAL A 33 -9.09 2.12 -7.53
N PRO A 34 -8.21 3.05 -7.96
CA PRO A 34 -8.07 3.39 -9.36
C PRO A 34 -7.39 2.26 -10.13
N VAL A 35 -7.83 2.06 -11.38
CA VAL A 35 -7.31 1.03 -12.28
C VAL A 35 -6.90 1.67 -13.59
N VAL A 36 -5.72 1.34 -14.07
CA VAL A 36 -5.19 1.69 -15.39
C VAL A 36 -5.19 0.44 -16.26
N LEU A 37 -5.79 0.53 -17.44
CA LEU A 37 -5.83 -0.54 -18.44
C LEU A 37 -5.07 -0.08 -19.67
N VAL A 38 -3.97 -0.76 -20.02
CA VAL A 38 -3.15 -0.47 -21.20
C VAL A 38 -3.45 -1.47 -22.30
N THR A 39 -3.79 -1.00 -23.50
CA THR A 39 -4.18 -1.84 -24.63
C THR A 39 -3.08 -1.94 -25.69
N THR A 40 -3.06 -3.06 -26.40
CA THR A 40 -2.10 -3.34 -27.47
C THR A 40 -2.81 -3.67 -28.79
N ASP A 41 -2.09 -3.55 -29.91
CA ASP A 41 -2.53 -3.88 -31.29
C ASP A 41 -2.78 -5.39 -31.48
N VAL A 42 -2.38 -6.24 -30.56
CA VAL A 42 -2.61 -7.70 -30.58
C VAL A 42 -3.73 -8.14 -29.62
N GLY A 43 -4.46 -7.21 -29.02
CA GLY A 43 -5.61 -7.51 -28.17
C GLY A 43 -5.26 -7.85 -26.71
N ILE A 44 -3.98 -7.83 -26.32
CA ILE A 44 -3.59 -7.98 -24.91
C ILE A 44 -3.87 -6.67 -24.19
N THR A 45 -4.47 -6.75 -23.00
CA THR A 45 -4.70 -5.62 -22.11
C THR A 45 -4.00 -5.88 -20.78
N GLY A 46 -3.12 -4.98 -20.37
CA GLY A 46 -2.47 -5.04 -19.07
C GLY A 46 -3.21 -4.22 -18.03
N VAL A 47 -3.14 -4.69 -16.79
CA VAL A 47 -3.80 -4.11 -15.63
C VAL A 47 -2.78 -3.53 -14.67
N GLY A 48 -2.96 -2.26 -14.30
CA GLY A 48 -2.25 -1.62 -13.20
C GLY A 48 -3.22 -1.08 -12.17
N LEU A 49 -2.96 -1.35 -10.90
CA LEU A 49 -3.75 -0.84 -9.78
C LEU A 49 -2.98 0.32 -9.14
N GLY A 50 -3.56 1.52 -9.15
CA GLY A 50 -2.90 2.70 -8.62
C GLY A 50 -3.45 4.01 -9.20
N PRO A 51 -2.89 5.16 -8.79
CA PRO A 51 -3.30 6.46 -9.26
C PRO A 51 -3.28 6.60 -10.78
N SER A 52 -4.07 7.52 -11.28
CA SER A 52 -4.12 7.89 -12.70
C SER A 52 -4.03 9.41 -12.91
N VAL A 53 -3.41 10.11 -11.98
CA VAL A 53 -3.20 11.57 -12.05
C VAL A 53 -2.20 11.88 -13.16
N ASP A 54 -2.55 12.83 -14.01
CA ASP A 54 -1.74 13.22 -15.19
C ASP A 54 -1.38 12.04 -16.12
N ALA A 55 -2.33 11.08 -16.23
CA ALA A 55 -2.11 9.83 -16.97
C ALA A 55 -1.76 10.06 -18.44
N GLU A 56 -2.33 11.09 -19.08
CA GLU A 56 -2.02 11.46 -20.47
C GLU A 56 -0.54 11.85 -20.64
N SER A 57 0.00 12.64 -19.73
CA SER A 57 1.43 13.01 -19.75
C SER A 57 2.33 11.79 -19.60
N VAL A 58 1.99 10.87 -18.70
CA VAL A 58 2.74 9.62 -18.50
C VAL A 58 2.62 8.73 -19.74
N PHE A 59 1.40 8.57 -20.27
CA PHE A 59 1.11 7.74 -21.43
C PHE A 59 1.84 8.21 -22.69
N ALA A 60 2.06 9.51 -22.87
CA ALA A 60 2.81 10.06 -23.99
C ALA A 60 4.22 9.44 -24.15
N ALA A 61 4.78 8.88 -23.07
CA ALA A 61 6.03 8.14 -23.14
C ALA A 61 5.89 6.71 -23.69
N LEU A 62 4.67 6.20 -23.77
CA LEU A 62 4.36 4.78 -24.05
C LEU A 62 3.72 4.56 -25.42
N ASP A 63 3.05 5.59 -25.95
CA ASP A 63 2.26 5.47 -27.17
C ASP A 63 3.09 4.94 -28.35
N GLY A 64 2.58 3.89 -29.00
CA GLY A 64 3.24 3.23 -30.14
C GLY A 64 4.46 2.38 -29.80
N GLU A 65 4.91 2.32 -28.54
CA GLU A 65 6.08 1.57 -28.10
C GLU A 65 5.77 0.07 -27.92
N ASP A 66 6.82 -0.75 -27.85
CA ASP A 66 6.69 -2.19 -27.51
C ASP A 66 6.60 -2.35 -25.97
N PRO A 67 5.45 -2.78 -25.42
CA PRO A 67 5.25 -2.88 -23.99
C PRO A 67 6.19 -3.87 -23.29
N ARG A 68 6.86 -4.76 -24.04
CA ARG A 68 7.79 -5.73 -23.46
C ARG A 68 9.11 -5.10 -23.01
N ALA A 69 9.40 -3.87 -23.46
CA ALA A 69 10.58 -3.10 -23.07
C ALA A 69 10.37 -2.37 -21.72
N VAL A 70 9.79 -3.04 -20.71
CA VAL A 70 9.23 -2.45 -19.49
C VAL A 70 10.21 -1.50 -18.80
N THR A 71 11.44 -1.94 -18.51
CA THR A 71 12.40 -1.13 -17.75
C THR A 71 12.87 0.11 -18.52
N ALA A 72 12.98 0.05 -19.84
CA ALA A 72 13.30 1.19 -20.68
C ALA A 72 12.14 2.19 -20.74
N LEU A 73 10.91 1.68 -20.80
CA LEU A 73 9.69 2.50 -20.79
C LEU A 73 9.47 3.13 -19.41
N TYR A 74 9.77 2.43 -18.32
CA TYR A 74 9.76 3.02 -16.98
C TYR A 74 10.68 4.25 -16.90
N ASP A 75 11.92 4.14 -17.35
CA ASP A 75 12.86 5.26 -17.36
C ASP A 75 12.44 6.38 -18.32
N ARG A 76 11.73 6.04 -19.40
CA ARG A 76 11.15 7.02 -20.33
C ARG A 76 9.98 7.78 -19.70
N MET A 77 9.10 7.12 -18.94
CA MET A 77 8.05 7.79 -18.17
C MET A 77 8.64 8.76 -17.14
N LEU A 78 9.69 8.35 -16.41
CA LEU A 78 10.39 9.24 -15.48
C LEU A 78 10.96 10.48 -16.18
N ARG A 79 11.58 10.32 -17.37
CA ARG A 79 12.09 11.46 -18.15
C ARG A 79 10.99 12.38 -18.65
N GLN A 80 9.88 11.81 -19.08
CA GLN A 80 8.72 12.58 -19.57
C GLN A 80 8.13 13.46 -18.47
N THR A 81 8.11 12.98 -17.24
CA THR A 81 7.49 13.66 -16.09
C THR A 81 8.51 14.31 -15.13
N PHE A 82 9.77 14.52 -15.56
CA PHE A 82 10.83 14.94 -14.65
C PHE A 82 10.55 16.26 -13.92
N LYS A 83 9.78 17.17 -14.51
CA LYS A 83 9.39 18.44 -13.86
C LYS A 83 8.30 18.29 -12.82
N ALA A 84 7.58 17.17 -12.81
CA ALA A 84 6.63 16.82 -11.75
C ALA A 84 7.33 16.34 -10.47
N GLY A 85 8.65 16.12 -10.50
CA GLY A 85 9.47 15.84 -9.32
C GLY A 85 9.50 14.38 -8.87
N HIS A 86 9.12 13.42 -9.71
CA HIS A 86 9.16 11.97 -9.43
C HIS A 86 8.64 11.61 -8.01
N ALA A 87 7.53 12.22 -7.59
CA ALA A 87 6.98 12.02 -6.26
C ALA A 87 5.44 12.06 -6.28
N GLY A 88 4.82 11.56 -5.22
CA GLY A 88 3.38 11.65 -5.03
C GLY A 88 2.57 10.94 -6.12
N ALA A 89 1.38 11.48 -6.41
CA ALA A 89 0.40 10.82 -7.27
C ALA A 89 0.89 10.59 -8.71
N VAL A 90 1.69 11.48 -9.28
CA VAL A 90 2.26 11.29 -10.64
C VAL A 90 3.24 10.12 -10.65
N PHE A 91 4.07 9.97 -9.62
CA PHE A 91 4.93 8.80 -9.51
C PHE A 91 4.13 7.50 -9.33
N GLY A 92 3.02 7.55 -8.57
CA GLY A 92 2.08 6.44 -8.48
C GLY A 92 1.43 6.09 -9.83
N THR A 93 1.15 7.09 -10.67
CA THR A 93 0.65 6.86 -12.03
C THR A 93 1.70 6.12 -12.88
N ILE A 94 2.97 6.48 -12.78
CA ILE A 94 4.06 5.72 -13.43
C ILE A 94 4.06 4.28 -12.91
N GLY A 95 3.89 4.06 -11.61
CA GLY A 95 3.79 2.72 -11.00
C GLY A 95 2.64 1.90 -11.54
N ALA A 96 1.46 2.51 -11.76
CA ALA A 96 0.31 1.83 -12.34
C ALA A 96 0.57 1.43 -13.80
N PHE A 97 1.14 2.31 -14.62
CA PHE A 97 1.53 1.96 -15.99
C PHE A 97 2.63 0.90 -16.02
N ASP A 98 3.64 1.01 -15.16
CA ASP A 98 4.72 0.00 -15.04
C ASP A 98 4.15 -1.39 -14.73
N THR A 99 3.25 -1.47 -13.77
CA THR A 99 2.56 -2.72 -13.40
C THR A 99 1.77 -3.29 -14.59
N ALA A 100 1.04 -2.45 -15.35
CA ALA A 100 0.32 -2.88 -16.55
C ALA A 100 1.27 -3.37 -17.66
N LEU A 101 2.45 -2.78 -17.82
CA LEU A 101 3.44 -3.23 -18.79
C LEU A 101 4.03 -4.59 -18.41
N TRP A 102 4.32 -4.83 -17.13
CA TRP A 102 4.76 -6.15 -16.65
C TRP A 102 3.67 -7.20 -16.86
N ASP A 103 2.42 -6.87 -16.63
CA ASP A 103 1.27 -7.75 -16.88
C ASP A 103 1.18 -8.12 -18.37
N ILE A 104 1.24 -7.15 -19.29
CA ILE A 104 1.29 -7.40 -20.74
C ILE A 104 2.45 -8.30 -21.12
N LYS A 105 3.64 -8.02 -20.58
CA LYS A 105 4.84 -8.81 -20.92
C LYS A 105 4.68 -10.26 -20.53
N ALA A 106 4.14 -10.54 -19.36
CA ALA A 106 3.93 -11.89 -18.86
C ALA A 106 2.78 -12.60 -19.59
N GLN A 107 1.67 -11.91 -19.90
CA GLN A 107 0.59 -12.44 -20.74
C GLN A 107 1.12 -12.81 -22.14
N ALA A 108 1.92 -11.95 -22.75
CA ALA A 108 2.53 -12.21 -24.07
C ALA A 108 3.49 -13.40 -24.07
N ALA A 109 4.11 -13.72 -22.96
CA ALA A 109 4.94 -14.91 -22.77
C ALA A 109 4.12 -16.18 -22.46
N GLY A 110 2.81 -16.03 -22.13
CA GLY A 110 1.96 -17.13 -21.70
C GLY A 110 2.29 -17.65 -20.29
N GLU A 111 2.95 -16.86 -19.47
CA GLU A 111 3.43 -17.26 -18.14
C GLU A 111 2.93 -16.31 -17.04
N PRO A 112 2.75 -16.81 -15.79
CA PRO A 112 2.56 -15.94 -14.65
C PRO A 112 3.82 -15.08 -14.41
N LEU A 113 3.64 -13.84 -13.97
CA LEU A 113 4.76 -12.90 -13.84
C LEU A 113 5.87 -13.41 -12.90
N TRP A 114 5.50 -14.11 -11.81
CA TRP A 114 6.51 -14.65 -10.88
C TRP A 114 7.49 -15.62 -11.56
N ARG A 115 6.99 -16.44 -12.49
CA ARG A 115 7.83 -17.39 -13.25
C ARG A 115 8.65 -16.67 -14.32
N LEU A 116 8.04 -15.72 -15.03
CA LEU A 116 8.75 -14.90 -16.03
C LEU A 116 9.92 -14.13 -15.42
N LEU A 117 9.79 -13.67 -14.19
CA LEU A 117 10.85 -12.98 -13.45
C LEU A 117 11.93 -13.93 -12.89
N GLY A 118 11.72 -15.24 -12.97
CA GLY A 118 12.68 -16.26 -12.52
C GLY A 118 12.44 -16.75 -11.09
N GLY A 119 11.25 -16.51 -10.52
CA GLY A 119 10.85 -17.06 -9.23
C GLY A 119 10.83 -18.61 -9.27
N ARG A 120 11.35 -19.22 -8.23
CA ARG A 120 11.36 -20.68 -8.07
C ARG A 120 10.07 -21.22 -7.48
N ASP A 121 9.50 -20.47 -6.55
CA ASP A 121 8.31 -20.82 -5.79
C ASP A 121 7.29 -19.69 -5.86
N ARG A 122 6.02 -20.05 -5.86
CA ARG A 122 4.88 -19.11 -5.87
C ARG A 122 4.40 -18.69 -4.48
N ARG A 123 5.07 -19.15 -3.43
CA ARG A 123 4.75 -18.85 -2.03
C ARG A 123 5.48 -17.60 -1.56
N VAL A 124 4.75 -16.72 -0.90
CA VAL A 124 5.30 -15.49 -0.33
C VAL A 124 4.80 -15.37 1.11
N PRO A 125 5.69 -15.34 2.13
CA PRO A 125 5.27 -15.13 3.50
C PRO A 125 4.41 -13.88 3.67
N ALA A 126 3.38 -13.96 4.54
CA ALA A 126 2.44 -12.88 4.77
C ALA A 126 2.37 -12.45 6.24
N TYR A 127 2.04 -11.19 6.48
CA TYR A 127 1.60 -10.71 7.79
C TYR A 127 0.27 -9.95 7.69
N ALA A 128 -0.56 -10.08 8.72
CA ALA A 128 -1.84 -9.37 8.80
C ALA A 128 -1.64 -7.88 9.11
N SER A 129 -2.42 -7.02 8.46
CA SER A 129 -2.42 -5.57 8.71
C SER A 129 -3.82 -4.98 8.50
N GLY A 130 -4.58 -4.89 9.57
CA GLY A 130 -6.02 -4.65 9.51
C GLY A 130 -6.45 -3.21 9.25
N LEU A 131 -5.56 -2.22 9.12
CA LEU A 131 -5.89 -0.78 9.12
C LEU A 131 -6.86 -0.41 10.26
N ASP A 132 -6.56 -0.87 11.45
CA ASP A 132 -7.47 -1.17 12.54
C ASP A 132 -7.60 -0.09 13.60
N ILE A 133 -7.00 1.10 13.40
CA ILE A 133 -6.93 2.15 14.44
C ILE A 133 -8.29 2.55 15.00
N GLY A 134 -9.35 2.48 14.17
CA GLY A 134 -10.71 2.86 14.54
C GLY A 134 -11.51 1.78 15.27
N LEU A 135 -11.00 0.54 15.33
CA LEU A 135 -11.75 -0.59 15.87
C LEU A 135 -11.79 -0.60 17.40
N THR A 136 -12.91 -1.07 17.94
CA THR A 136 -13.02 -1.50 19.35
C THR A 136 -12.21 -2.77 19.58
N ASP A 137 -11.94 -3.11 20.83
CA ASP A 137 -11.21 -4.33 21.18
C ASP A 137 -11.92 -5.61 20.68
N ALA A 138 -13.25 -5.65 20.73
CA ALA A 138 -14.03 -6.81 20.27
C ALA A 138 -13.97 -6.96 18.73
N GLU A 139 -14.09 -5.85 17.99
CA GLU A 139 -13.95 -5.85 16.54
C GLU A 139 -12.52 -6.23 16.11
N LEU A 140 -11.52 -5.72 16.84
CA LEU A 140 -10.11 -6.06 16.61
C LEU A 140 -9.90 -7.58 16.74
N VAL A 141 -10.39 -8.18 17.81
CA VAL A 141 -10.31 -9.63 18.04
C VAL A 141 -10.95 -10.39 16.87
N THR A 142 -12.16 -10.00 16.45
CA THR A 142 -12.88 -10.64 15.34
C THR A 142 -12.08 -10.58 14.04
N VAL A 143 -11.51 -9.41 13.71
CA VAL A 143 -10.70 -9.22 12.49
C VAL A 143 -9.45 -10.11 12.53
N TYR A 144 -8.72 -10.13 13.64
CA TYR A 144 -7.49 -10.91 13.72
C TYR A 144 -7.73 -12.43 13.89
N GLN A 145 -8.90 -12.85 14.38
CA GLN A 145 -9.33 -14.26 14.32
C GLN A 145 -9.45 -14.75 12.87
N ALA A 146 -10.07 -13.96 11.98
CA ALA A 146 -10.16 -14.30 10.56
C ALA A 146 -8.79 -14.45 9.87
N TYR A 147 -7.79 -13.67 10.28
CA TYR A 147 -6.41 -13.85 9.82
C TYR A 147 -5.77 -15.11 10.44
N ALA A 148 -5.97 -15.37 11.73
CA ALA A 148 -5.45 -16.56 12.40
C ALA A 148 -5.98 -17.85 11.77
N GLU A 149 -7.25 -17.89 11.36
CA GLU A 149 -7.87 -19.01 10.63
C GLU A 149 -7.21 -19.29 9.27
N ARG A 150 -6.59 -18.29 8.65
CA ARG A 150 -5.78 -18.43 7.42
C ARG A 150 -4.32 -18.77 7.69
N GLY A 151 -3.97 -19.09 8.94
CA GLY A 151 -2.63 -19.50 9.32
C GLY A 151 -1.66 -18.37 9.60
N LEU A 152 -2.08 -17.07 9.55
CA LEU A 152 -1.18 -15.96 9.83
C LEU A 152 -0.70 -15.98 11.28
N ARG A 153 0.59 -15.73 11.46
CA ARG A 153 1.29 -15.74 12.75
C ARG A 153 2.08 -14.45 12.98
N ALA A 154 1.91 -13.47 12.10
CA ALA A 154 2.51 -12.16 12.18
C ALA A 154 1.43 -11.12 11.98
N ALA A 155 1.47 -10.03 12.76
CA ALA A 155 0.48 -8.97 12.69
C ALA A 155 1.10 -7.60 12.94
N LYS A 156 0.75 -6.64 12.09
CA LYS A 156 1.05 -5.22 12.22
C LYS A 156 -0.24 -4.46 12.58
N LEU A 157 -0.23 -3.76 13.71
CA LEU A 157 -1.33 -2.93 14.15
C LEU A 157 -1.04 -1.46 13.85
N LYS A 158 -2.07 -0.72 13.47
CA LYS A 158 -2.00 0.74 13.40
C LYS A 158 -2.12 1.32 14.82
N GLY A 159 -1.17 2.16 15.18
CA GLY A 159 -1.07 2.77 16.51
C GLY A 159 -0.45 4.15 16.51
N GLY A 160 0.28 4.48 17.57
CA GLY A 160 0.99 5.75 17.70
C GLY A 160 0.19 6.86 18.38
N LEU A 161 -1.07 6.61 18.72
CA LEU A 161 -1.94 7.61 19.32
C LEU A 161 -1.87 7.62 20.86
N ASP A 162 -1.89 6.45 21.47
CA ASP A 162 -1.85 6.28 22.93
C ASP A 162 -1.12 4.98 23.26
N VAL A 163 -0.04 5.05 24.04
CA VAL A 163 0.85 3.92 24.32
C VAL A 163 0.17 2.80 25.11
N GLU A 164 -0.75 3.14 26.02
CA GLU A 164 -1.47 2.12 26.80
C GLU A 164 -2.54 1.42 25.99
N ARG A 165 -3.21 2.16 25.09
CA ARG A 165 -4.11 1.58 24.11
C ARG A 165 -3.37 0.66 23.17
N ASP A 166 -2.24 1.08 22.62
CA ASP A 166 -1.43 0.28 21.69
C ASP A 166 -0.93 -1.00 22.39
N ARG A 167 -0.46 -0.89 23.64
CA ARG A 167 -0.03 -2.06 24.42
C ARG A 167 -1.16 -3.06 24.63
N ARG A 168 -2.36 -2.59 25.01
CA ARG A 168 -3.54 -3.45 25.21
C ARG A 168 -3.93 -4.16 23.91
N ARG A 169 -4.01 -3.42 22.80
CA ARG A 169 -4.40 -3.95 21.49
C ARG A 169 -3.40 -4.98 20.96
N LEU A 170 -2.09 -4.68 21.04
CA LEU A 170 -1.04 -5.62 20.69
C LEU A 170 -1.11 -6.91 21.55
N SER A 171 -1.41 -6.78 22.84
CA SER A 171 -1.58 -7.95 23.72
C SER A 171 -2.77 -8.83 23.31
N LEU A 172 -3.92 -8.22 23.00
CA LEU A 172 -5.10 -8.93 22.50
C LEU A 172 -4.80 -9.68 21.21
N VAL A 173 -4.17 -9.05 20.24
CA VAL A 173 -3.83 -9.69 18.96
C VAL A 173 -2.80 -10.79 19.15
N ARG A 174 -1.82 -10.62 20.05
CA ARG A 174 -0.88 -11.68 20.41
C ARG A 174 -1.61 -12.93 20.93
N GLU A 175 -2.59 -12.76 21.81
CA GLU A 175 -3.38 -13.87 22.36
C GLU A 175 -4.15 -14.58 21.23
N VAL A 176 -4.85 -13.84 20.38
CA VAL A 176 -5.60 -14.39 19.25
C VAL A 176 -4.71 -15.21 18.30
N LEU A 177 -3.53 -14.69 17.96
CA LEU A 177 -2.62 -15.40 17.05
C LEU A 177 -1.89 -16.57 17.72
N ALA A 178 -1.70 -16.53 19.04
CA ALA A 178 -1.05 -17.60 19.80
C ALA A 178 -1.89 -18.88 19.88
N ASP A 179 -3.22 -18.80 19.95
CA ASP A 179 -4.13 -19.93 20.04
C ASP A 179 -3.97 -20.93 18.88
N GLY A 180 -3.50 -20.45 17.72
CA GLY A 180 -3.19 -21.30 16.57
C GLY A 180 -1.69 -21.66 16.41
N ALA A 181 -0.80 -21.19 17.26
CA ALA A 181 0.64 -21.15 16.99
C ALA A 181 1.46 -22.33 17.54
N ARG A 182 0.92 -23.50 17.77
CA ARG A 182 1.69 -24.71 18.18
C ARG A 182 2.96 -24.39 19.02
N GLY A 183 2.88 -23.40 19.94
CA GLY A 183 3.95 -23.04 20.86
C GLY A 183 4.96 -21.96 20.41
N ALA A 184 4.89 -21.48 19.17
CA ALA A 184 5.69 -20.33 18.74
C ALA A 184 5.01 -19.01 19.10
N GLN A 185 5.79 -18.00 19.50
CA GLN A 185 5.24 -16.65 19.75
C GLN A 185 4.94 -15.96 18.42
N PRO A 186 3.77 -15.31 18.27
CA PRO A 186 3.46 -14.51 17.09
C PRO A 186 4.42 -13.32 16.94
N ALA A 187 4.78 -13.00 15.70
CA ALA A 187 5.50 -11.77 15.40
C ALA A 187 4.55 -10.56 15.46
N LEU A 188 4.88 -9.56 16.27
CA LEU A 188 4.08 -8.36 16.45
C LEU A 188 4.80 -7.13 15.92
N MET A 189 4.07 -6.29 15.20
CA MET A 189 4.57 -5.04 14.66
C MET A 189 3.61 -3.89 14.96
N LEU A 190 4.16 -2.70 15.09
CA LEU A 190 3.39 -1.47 15.28
C LEU A 190 3.75 -0.46 14.22
N ASP A 191 2.73 0.06 13.55
CA ASP A 191 2.90 1.16 12.59
C ASP A 191 2.39 2.47 13.20
N ALA A 192 3.29 3.40 13.38
CA ALA A 192 3.02 4.72 13.93
C ALA A 192 2.66 5.76 12.84
N ASN A 193 2.80 5.43 11.56
CA ASN A 193 2.48 6.29 10.42
C ASN A 193 3.01 7.72 10.60
N GLU A 194 4.30 7.84 10.92
CA GLU A 194 5.03 9.11 11.10
C GLU A 194 4.49 10.04 12.20
N SER A 195 3.76 9.52 13.19
CA SER A 195 3.02 10.33 14.16
C SER A 195 3.86 10.87 15.31
N TRP A 196 5.10 10.39 15.51
CA TRP A 196 5.90 10.77 16.67
C TRP A 196 7.04 11.74 16.35
N SER A 197 7.48 12.45 17.38
CA SER A 197 8.81 13.04 17.42
C SER A 197 9.85 11.98 17.83
N ARG A 198 11.15 12.23 17.56
CA ARG A 198 12.26 11.31 17.89
C ARG A 198 12.20 10.81 19.33
N LYS A 199 11.99 11.72 20.30
CA LYS A 199 11.94 11.37 21.74
C LYS A 199 10.67 10.66 22.16
N GLN A 200 9.53 10.95 21.51
CA GLN A 200 8.30 10.20 21.75
C GLN A 200 8.43 8.77 21.24
N ALA A 201 8.95 8.58 20.03
CA ALA A 201 9.16 7.26 19.44
C ALA A 201 9.96 6.36 20.40
N VAL A 202 11.17 6.80 20.83
CA VAL A 202 11.98 6.04 21.78
C VAL A 202 11.22 5.76 23.08
N ARG A 203 10.57 6.77 23.66
CA ARG A 203 9.86 6.61 24.94
C ARG A 203 8.68 5.63 24.83
N HIS A 204 7.87 5.76 23.78
CA HIS A 204 6.68 4.91 23.59
C HIS A 204 7.08 3.48 23.29
N VAL A 205 8.02 3.27 22.37
CA VAL A 205 8.48 1.93 22.03
C VAL A 205 9.14 1.24 23.24
N CYS A 206 10.03 1.90 23.97
CA CYS A 206 10.61 1.37 25.21
C CYS A 206 9.54 1.04 26.26
N ALA A 207 8.42 1.75 26.31
CA ALA A 207 7.33 1.42 27.23
C ALA A 207 6.57 0.15 26.79
N LEU A 208 6.35 -0.04 25.49
CA LEU A 208 5.77 -1.26 24.93
C LEU A 208 6.69 -2.47 25.14
N GLU A 209 7.98 -2.30 24.92
CA GLU A 209 9.01 -3.34 25.05
C GLU A 209 9.23 -3.88 26.47
N ARG A 210 8.61 -3.26 27.49
CA ARG A 210 8.62 -3.82 28.85
C ARG A 210 7.80 -5.12 28.97
N THR A 211 6.81 -5.31 28.10
CA THR A 211 5.84 -6.41 28.19
C THR A 211 5.62 -7.12 26.84
N LEU A 212 6.11 -6.55 25.75
CA LEU A 212 5.96 -7.07 24.40
C LEU A 212 7.33 -7.21 23.74
N ASP A 213 7.46 -8.22 22.91
CA ASP A 213 8.58 -8.37 21.98
C ASP A 213 8.09 -7.96 20.59
N LEU A 214 8.49 -6.75 20.14
CA LEU A 214 8.09 -6.22 18.85
C LEU A 214 9.13 -6.60 17.80
N THR A 215 8.66 -7.18 16.69
CA THR A 215 9.51 -7.52 15.54
C THR A 215 10.01 -6.26 14.86
N TRP A 216 9.10 -5.30 14.59
CA TRP A 216 9.50 -3.97 14.14
C TRP A 216 8.50 -2.89 14.56
N VAL A 217 8.96 -1.66 14.51
CA VAL A 217 8.15 -0.45 14.54
C VAL A 217 8.29 0.27 13.20
N GLU A 218 7.17 0.51 12.55
CA GLU A 218 7.08 1.12 11.22
C GLU A 218 6.84 2.61 11.33
N GLU A 219 7.55 3.37 10.52
CA GLU A 219 7.46 4.83 10.40
C GLU A 219 7.33 5.55 11.75
N PRO A 220 8.23 5.32 12.72
CA PRO A 220 8.12 5.96 14.04
C PRO A 220 8.23 7.49 13.96
N VAL A 221 9.01 8.01 13.01
CA VAL A 221 9.18 9.44 12.72
C VAL A 221 9.08 9.69 11.23
N ARG A 222 9.16 10.95 10.80
CA ARG A 222 9.00 11.36 9.40
C ARG A 222 9.98 10.65 8.46
N ARG A 223 9.50 10.21 7.28
CA ARG A 223 10.27 9.53 6.23
C ARG A 223 11.53 10.27 5.77
N TRP A 224 11.55 11.60 5.83
CA TRP A 224 12.70 12.41 5.45
C TRP A 224 13.69 12.65 6.61
N ASP A 225 13.37 12.21 7.83
CA ASP A 225 14.23 12.37 9.00
C ASP A 225 15.11 11.13 9.22
N ALA A 226 16.00 10.85 8.26
CA ALA A 226 16.91 9.70 8.33
C ALA A 226 17.74 9.65 9.62
N GLU A 227 18.24 10.81 10.08
CA GLU A 227 18.96 10.90 11.37
C GLU A 227 18.04 10.56 12.55
N GLY A 228 16.77 11.01 12.50
CA GLY A 228 15.79 10.71 13.52
C GLY A 228 15.44 9.23 13.59
N LEU A 229 15.23 8.58 12.44
CA LEU A 229 15.04 7.14 12.36
C LEU A 229 16.24 6.39 12.96
N ALA A 230 17.47 6.78 12.59
CA ALA A 230 18.69 6.20 13.17
C ALA A 230 18.81 6.40 14.68
N VAL A 231 18.38 7.56 15.22
CA VAL A 231 18.31 7.81 16.67
C VAL A 231 17.30 6.88 17.33
N VAL A 232 16.13 6.69 16.73
CA VAL A 232 15.10 5.77 17.24
C VAL A 232 15.64 4.35 17.25
N GLY A 233 16.19 3.86 16.14
CA GLY A 233 16.72 2.48 16.02
C GLY A 233 17.79 2.18 17.10
N ARG A 234 18.68 3.12 17.37
CA ARG A 234 19.65 2.95 18.45
C ARG A 234 19.07 2.98 19.87
N GLY A 235 17.86 3.53 20.03
CA GLY A 235 17.21 3.72 21.33
C GLY A 235 16.18 2.64 21.69
N ILE A 236 15.88 1.70 20.79
CA ILE A 236 14.89 0.64 20.98
C ILE A 236 15.47 -0.73 20.63
N ARG A 237 14.76 -1.82 20.96
CA ARG A 237 15.17 -3.19 20.60
C ARG A 237 14.52 -3.67 19.30
N ALA A 238 13.28 -3.25 19.05
CA ALA A 238 12.56 -3.57 17.83
C ALA A 238 13.29 -3.01 16.60
N SER A 239 13.24 -3.73 15.48
CA SER A 239 13.72 -3.21 14.20
C SER A 239 12.94 -1.97 13.78
N VAL A 240 13.57 -1.04 13.08
CA VAL A 240 12.90 0.09 12.43
C VAL A 240 12.60 -0.25 10.99
N ALA A 241 11.32 -0.20 10.61
CA ALA A 241 10.88 -0.35 9.23
C ALA A 241 10.40 0.98 8.66
N SER A 242 10.80 1.33 7.45
CA SER A 242 10.31 2.52 6.74
C SER A 242 10.62 2.46 5.25
N GLY A 243 9.95 3.32 4.47
CA GLY A 243 10.22 3.48 3.05
C GLY A 243 8.97 3.40 2.15
N GLU A 244 7.82 2.95 2.67
CA GLU A 244 6.61 2.77 1.86
C GLU A 244 6.18 4.05 1.12
N ASN A 245 6.43 5.18 1.75
CA ASN A 245 6.07 6.50 1.24
C ASN A 245 7.21 7.22 0.49
N LEU A 246 8.37 6.56 0.33
CA LEU A 246 9.46 7.05 -0.52
C LEU A 246 9.24 6.60 -1.96
N SER A 247 9.38 7.53 -2.90
CA SER A 247 9.12 7.27 -4.31
C SER A 247 10.40 6.99 -5.11
N GLY A 248 11.20 7.97 -5.48
CA GLY A 248 12.42 7.73 -6.26
C GLY A 248 13.54 7.02 -5.47
N LEU A 249 14.41 6.29 -6.16
CA LEU A 249 15.57 5.61 -5.55
C LEU A 249 16.47 6.56 -4.77
N GLU A 250 16.57 7.81 -5.22
CA GLU A 250 17.35 8.87 -4.57
C GLU A 250 16.87 9.16 -3.14
N GLN A 251 15.59 8.92 -2.85
CA GLN A 251 15.02 9.13 -1.52
C GLN A 251 15.45 8.06 -0.51
N PHE A 252 15.83 6.87 -0.97
CA PHE A 252 16.37 5.81 -0.10
C PHE A 252 17.84 6.04 0.29
N ARG A 253 18.60 6.83 -0.48
CA ARG A 253 20.03 7.05 -0.22
C ARG A 253 20.33 7.61 1.18
N PRO A 254 19.70 8.70 1.65
CA PRO A 254 19.96 9.20 3.00
C PRO A 254 19.52 8.20 4.09
N LEU A 255 18.45 7.44 3.84
CA LEU A 255 17.96 6.42 4.75
C LEU A 255 19.01 5.31 4.98
N LEU A 256 19.54 4.78 3.88
CA LEU A 256 20.56 3.72 3.92
C LEU A 256 21.91 4.23 4.42
N ALA A 257 22.34 5.41 3.98
CA ALA A 257 23.62 6.00 4.39
C ALA A 257 23.67 6.32 5.89
N ALA A 258 22.54 6.62 6.50
CA ALA A 258 22.45 6.87 7.95
C ALA A 258 22.32 5.60 8.79
N GLY A 259 22.18 4.40 8.17
CA GLY A 259 21.78 3.18 8.88
C GLY A 259 20.48 3.41 9.65
N ALA A 260 19.49 4.01 8.97
CA ALA A 260 18.29 4.53 9.59
C ALA A 260 17.18 3.48 9.73
N VAL A 261 17.28 2.38 9.02
CA VAL A 261 16.30 1.30 9.02
C VAL A 261 16.98 -0.06 9.06
N ASP A 262 16.28 -1.00 9.66
CA ASP A 262 16.63 -2.43 9.68
C ASP A 262 15.84 -3.20 8.63
N ILE A 263 14.68 -2.67 8.19
CA ILE A 263 13.81 -3.24 7.17
C ILE A 263 13.41 -2.13 6.20
N VAL A 264 13.71 -2.32 4.91
CA VAL A 264 13.28 -1.41 3.85
C VAL A 264 11.89 -1.79 3.39
N GLN A 265 11.01 -0.81 3.24
CA GLN A 265 9.66 -1.03 2.73
C GLN A 265 9.43 -0.27 1.43
N THR A 266 8.58 -0.82 0.57
CA THR A 266 8.11 -0.12 -0.63
C THR A 266 6.66 -0.49 -0.93
N SER A 267 5.89 0.51 -1.32
CA SER A 267 4.46 0.35 -1.56
C SER A 267 4.16 -0.13 -2.98
N ALA A 268 3.10 -0.93 -3.10
CA ALA A 268 2.56 -1.39 -4.37
C ALA A 268 2.21 -0.25 -5.33
N VAL A 269 1.90 0.93 -4.82
CA VAL A 269 1.56 2.11 -5.61
C VAL A 269 2.71 2.60 -6.49
N TRP A 270 3.95 2.26 -6.16
CA TRP A 270 5.14 2.72 -6.90
C TRP A 270 5.56 1.81 -8.05
N GLY A 271 4.92 0.67 -8.23
CA GLY A 271 5.14 -0.25 -9.33
C GLY A 271 6.23 -1.30 -9.10
N ILE A 272 6.27 -2.26 -10.01
CA ILE A 272 7.12 -3.45 -9.92
C ILE A 272 8.59 -3.11 -10.19
N THR A 273 8.88 -2.30 -11.21
CA THR A 273 10.27 -1.90 -11.54
C THR A 273 10.90 -1.13 -10.38
N HIS A 274 10.13 -0.28 -9.69
CA HIS A 274 10.58 0.42 -8.50
C HIS A 274 10.93 -0.57 -7.38
N PHE A 275 10.03 -1.51 -7.09
CA PHE A 275 10.27 -2.55 -6.08
C PHE A 275 11.56 -3.33 -6.35
N LEU A 276 11.74 -3.84 -7.57
CA LEU A 276 12.93 -4.59 -7.95
C LEU A 276 14.23 -3.81 -7.74
N ARG A 277 14.22 -2.51 -8.07
CA ARG A 277 15.37 -1.63 -7.87
C ARG A 277 15.64 -1.34 -6.40
N VAL A 278 14.60 -1.07 -5.61
CA VAL A 278 14.73 -0.85 -4.16
C VAL A 278 15.18 -2.11 -3.44
N ALA A 279 14.60 -3.27 -3.77
CA ALA A 279 14.99 -4.55 -3.18
C ALA A 279 16.46 -4.90 -3.46
N THR A 280 16.91 -4.65 -4.70
CA THR A 280 18.32 -4.84 -5.08
C THR A 280 19.25 -3.88 -4.31
N LEU A 281 18.82 -2.62 -4.16
CA LEU A 281 19.57 -1.64 -3.39
C LEU A 281 19.65 -2.03 -1.90
N ALA A 282 18.54 -2.44 -1.30
CA ALA A 282 18.50 -2.93 0.08
C ALA A 282 19.39 -4.17 0.28
N HIS A 283 19.34 -5.11 -0.68
CA HIS A 283 20.20 -6.32 -0.65
C HIS A 283 21.68 -5.99 -0.64
N ALA A 284 22.10 -4.97 -1.40
CA ALA A 284 23.50 -4.52 -1.39
C ALA A 284 23.95 -3.90 -0.04
N HIS A 285 23.00 -3.63 0.85
CA HIS A 285 23.24 -3.16 2.23
C HIS A 285 22.94 -4.23 3.28
N ASP A 286 22.78 -5.50 2.88
CA ASP A 286 22.39 -6.62 3.76
C ASP A 286 21.05 -6.38 4.49
N LEU A 287 20.14 -5.60 3.91
CA LEU A 287 18.85 -5.28 4.49
C LEU A 287 17.71 -6.10 3.85
N PRO A 288 16.79 -6.63 4.66
CA PRO A 288 15.55 -7.21 4.15
C PRO A 288 14.63 -6.14 3.57
N VAL A 289 13.77 -6.57 2.63
CA VAL A 289 12.72 -5.74 2.04
C VAL A 289 11.34 -6.36 2.32
N SER A 290 10.35 -5.51 2.57
CA SER A 290 8.94 -5.91 2.71
C SER A 290 8.08 -5.11 1.73
N CYS A 291 7.17 -5.79 1.03
CA CYS A 291 6.20 -5.13 0.17
C CYS A 291 4.92 -4.84 0.94
N VAL A 292 4.42 -3.61 0.79
CA VAL A 292 3.25 -3.12 1.51
C VAL A 292 2.20 -2.53 0.57
N GLY A 293 0.99 -2.36 1.07
CA GLY A 293 -0.10 -1.67 0.39
C GLY A 293 -1.34 -2.51 0.18
N THR A 294 -2.44 -1.84 -0.16
CA THR A 294 -3.79 -2.42 -0.24
C THR A 294 -3.94 -3.47 -1.36
N THR A 295 -3.15 -3.38 -2.43
CA THR A 295 -3.21 -4.30 -3.57
C THR A 295 -1.82 -4.74 -4.02
N PRO A 296 -1.09 -5.52 -3.18
CA PRO A 296 0.33 -5.79 -3.41
C PRO A 296 0.62 -6.83 -4.50
N VAL A 297 -0.37 -7.34 -5.23
CA VAL A 297 -0.26 -8.47 -6.16
C VAL A 297 0.97 -8.39 -7.06
N GLY A 298 1.18 -7.26 -7.73
CA GLY A 298 2.35 -7.07 -8.61
C GLY A 298 3.68 -7.22 -7.87
N LEU A 299 3.76 -6.67 -6.65
CA LEU A 299 4.96 -6.78 -5.82
C LEU A 299 5.16 -8.20 -5.28
N LEU A 300 4.08 -8.93 -4.98
CA LEU A 300 4.18 -10.32 -4.53
C LEU A 300 4.81 -11.22 -5.61
N HIS A 301 4.43 -11.03 -6.89
CA HIS A 301 5.09 -11.71 -8.00
C HIS A 301 6.59 -11.40 -8.06
N ALA A 302 6.98 -10.15 -7.91
CA ALA A 302 8.38 -9.73 -7.92
C ALA A 302 9.14 -10.22 -6.67
N ALA A 303 8.49 -10.27 -5.53
CA ALA A 303 9.06 -10.70 -4.24
C ALA A 303 9.59 -12.13 -4.29
N THR A 304 8.97 -13.03 -5.08
CA THR A 304 9.43 -14.41 -5.24
C THR A 304 10.86 -14.53 -5.79
N THR A 305 11.38 -13.45 -6.37
CA THR A 305 12.72 -13.42 -6.98
C THR A 305 13.77 -12.71 -6.14
N MET A 306 13.33 -12.03 -5.07
CA MET A 306 14.22 -11.25 -4.22
C MET A 306 14.72 -12.07 -3.04
N PRO A 307 16.05 -12.33 -2.94
CA PRO A 307 16.62 -13.17 -1.89
C PRO A 307 16.47 -12.57 -0.49
N ASN A 308 16.29 -11.26 -0.40
CA ASN A 308 16.12 -10.50 0.83
C ASN A 308 14.65 -10.12 1.10
N HIS A 309 13.67 -10.68 0.38
CA HIS A 309 12.27 -10.42 0.70
C HIS A 309 11.88 -11.10 2.02
N LEU A 310 11.27 -10.32 2.93
CA LEU A 310 10.88 -10.79 4.27
C LEU A 310 9.46 -11.33 4.29
N ALA A 311 8.48 -10.47 4.01
CA ALA A 311 7.06 -10.80 3.96
C ALA A 311 6.27 -9.70 3.23
N GLY A 312 5.10 -10.08 2.71
CA GLY A 312 4.13 -9.15 2.12
C GLY A 312 3.01 -8.78 3.09
N GLU A 313 2.51 -7.57 2.99
CA GLU A 313 1.39 -7.08 3.78
C GLU A 313 0.05 -7.61 3.26
N LEU A 314 -0.73 -8.21 4.13
CA LEU A 314 -2.12 -8.59 3.86
C LEU A 314 -3.05 -7.65 4.63
N GLN A 315 -3.64 -6.69 3.92
CA GLN A 315 -4.55 -5.72 4.53
C GLN A 315 -6.00 -6.18 4.55
N ASP A 316 -6.46 -6.87 3.51
CA ASP A 316 -7.80 -7.44 3.44
C ASP A 316 -7.77 -8.85 2.83
N LEU A 317 -8.76 -9.65 3.18
CA LEU A 317 -8.98 -11.00 2.65
C LEU A 317 -9.84 -10.99 1.37
N GLN A 318 -10.45 -9.85 1.03
CA GLN A 318 -11.29 -9.68 -0.15
C GLN A 318 -10.61 -8.78 -1.19
N PRO A 319 -10.73 -9.11 -2.48
CA PRO A 319 -10.27 -8.23 -3.55
C PRO A 319 -11.23 -7.03 -3.72
N PRO A 320 -10.77 -5.93 -4.35
CA PRO A 320 -11.65 -4.82 -4.71
C PRO A 320 -12.82 -5.27 -5.58
N PHE A 321 -13.93 -4.54 -5.49
CA PHE A 321 -15.16 -4.86 -6.22
C PHE A 321 -14.94 -4.95 -7.73
N GLY A 322 -15.43 -6.03 -8.35
CA GLY A 322 -15.24 -6.30 -9.79
C GLY A 322 -13.80 -6.63 -10.21
N ILE A 323 -12.91 -6.86 -9.26
CA ILE A 323 -11.55 -7.34 -9.51
C ILE A 323 -11.43 -8.78 -9.01
N HIS A 324 -10.93 -9.66 -9.87
CA HIS A 324 -10.61 -11.03 -9.53
C HIS A 324 -9.10 -11.21 -9.62
N VAL A 325 -8.52 -11.88 -8.63
CA VAL A 325 -7.08 -12.13 -8.56
C VAL A 325 -6.85 -13.62 -8.39
N ASP A 326 -5.97 -14.19 -9.21
CA ASP A 326 -5.52 -15.57 -9.08
C ASP A 326 -4.47 -15.68 -7.96
N LEU A 327 -4.95 -15.52 -6.73
CA LEU A 327 -4.18 -15.46 -5.50
C LEU A 327 -5.04 -15.94 -4.35
N HIS A 328 -4.50 -16.71 -3.44
CA HIS A 328 -5.14 -17.01 -2.16
C HIS A 328 -4.15 -17.00 -1.00
N VAL A 329 -4.66 -17.05 0.23
CA VAL A 329 -3.85 -17.08 1.45
C VAL A 329 -4.09 -18.40 2.17
N GLU A 330 -3.01 -19.13 2.43
CA GLU A 330 -3.03 -20.42 3.11
C GLU A 330 -1.77 -20.55 3.97
N ASP A 331 -1.93 -21.09 5.16
CA ASP A 331 -0.83 -21.34 6.12
C ASP A 331 0.05 -20.12 6.40
N GLY A 332 -0.52 -18.92 6.33
CA GLY A 332 0.21 -17.66 6.58
C GLY A 332 1.04 -17.18 5.40
N GLU A 333 0.80 -17.70 4.22
CA GLU A 333 1.48 -17.32 2.98
C GLU A 333 0.49 -16.91 1.90
N PHE A 334 0.89 -15.98 1.04
CA PHE A 334 0.26 -15.78 -0.25
C PHE A 334 0.69 -16.90 -1.20
N ILE A 335 -0.27 -17.47 -1.89
CA ILE A 335 -0.05 -18.47 -2.94
C ILE A 335 -0.47 -17.86 -4.28
N LEU A 336 0.51 -17.51 -5.09
CA LEU A 336 0.28 -16.95 -6.42
C LEU A 336 -0.23 -18.02 -7.38
N GLY A 337 -1.15 -17.66 -8.27
CA GLY A 337 -1.68 -18.57 -9.27
C GLY A 337 -0.75 -18.80 -10.46
N ASP A 338 -1.24 -19.59 -11.40
CA ASP A 338 -0.54 -19.95 -12.64
C ASP A 338 -1.12 -19.23 -13.87
N SER A 339 -2.11 -18.35 -13.69
CA SER A 339 -2.66 -17.54 -14.78
C SER A 339 -1.59 -16.63 -15.38
N PRO A 340 -1.51 -16.52 -16.73
CA PRO A 340 -0.56 -15.60 -17.38
C PRO A 340 -0.74 -14.15 -16.92
N GLY A 341 0.35 -13.41 -16.83
CA GLY A 341 0.34 -12.04 -16.32
C GLY A 341 0.38 -11.99 -14.81
N LEU A 342 -0.33 -11.04 -14.25
CA LEU A 342 -0.56 -10.87 -12.80
C LEU A 342 -1.72 -11.73 -12.26
N GLY A 343 -2.39 -12.49 -13.13
CA GLY A 343 -3.60 -13.21 -12.74
C GLY A 343 -4.77 -12.29 -12.35
N ILE A 344 -4.75 -11.03 -12.79
CA ILE A 344 -5.81 -10.06 -12.51
C ILE A 344 -6.81 -10.06 -13.67
N ARG A 345 -8.09 -10.20 -13.36
CA ARG A 345 -9.20 -10.06 -14.29
C ARG A 345 -10.16 -8.98 -13.80
N ILE A 346 -10.46 -8.04 -14.69
CA ILE A 346 -11.37 -6.92 -14.42
C ILE A 346 -12.74 -7.22 -15.02
N ASP A 347 -13.78 -7.19 -14.21
CA ASP A 347 -15.17 -7.18 -14.65
C ASP A 347 -15.65 -5.72 -14.80
N GLU A 348 -15.34 -5.15 -15.97
CA GLU A 348 -15.71 -3.76 -16.28
C GLU A 348 -17.22 -3.53 -16.26
N ALA A 349 -18.01 -4.53 -16.66
CA ALA A 349 -19.47 -4.41 -16.70
C ALA A 349 -20.00 -4.25 -15.27
N THR A 350 -19.53 -5.07 -14.35
CA THR A 350 -19.87 -4.99 -12.94
C THR A 350 -19.41 -3.67 -12.31
N ILE A 351 -18.17 -3.23 -12.58
CA ILE A 351 -17.65 -1.95 -12.06
C ILE A 351 -18.49 -0.76 -12.57
N ARG A 352 -18.84 -0.75 -13.88
CA ARG A 352 -19.61 0.33 -14.47
C ARG A 352 -21.09 0.34 -14.06
N ALA A 353 -21.66 -0.83 -13.74
CA ALA A 353 -23.04 -0.96 -13.26
C ALA A 353 -23.19 -0.55 -11.79
N ALA A 354 -22.12 -0.58 -11.02
CA ALA A 354 -22.12 -0.05 -9.67
C ALA A 354 -22.34 1.46 -9.70
N ALA A 355 -23.04 2.00 -8.69
CA ALA A 355 -23.22 3.45 -8.55
C ALA A 355 -21.85 4.16 -8.62
N PRO A 356 -21.77 5.36 -9.24
CA PRO A 356 -20.51 6.05 -9.39
C PRO A 356 -19.89 6.28 -8.01
N HIS A 357 -18.83 5.57 -7.72
CA HIS A 357 -18.01 5.85 -6.55
C HIS A 357 -17.38 7.23 -6.75
N PRO A 358 -17.34 8.08 -5.73
CA PRO A 358 -16.70 9.38 -5.86
C PRO A 358 -15.27 9.16 -6.38
N THR A 359 -14.91 9.88 -7.43
CA THR A 359 -13.50 9.93 -7.87
C THR A 359 -12.67 10.26 -6.64
N PRO A 360 -11.64 9.46 -6.30
CA PRO A 360 -10.80 9.79 -5.18
C PRO A 360 -10.32 11.23 -5.36
N PRO A 361 -10.33 12.07 -4.34
CA PRO A 361 -9.60 13.32 -4.41
C PRO A 361 -8.18 12.97 -4.83
N ALA A 362 -7.61 13.74 -5.75
CA ALA A 362 -6.21 13.58 -6.11
C ALA A 362 -5.42 13.47 -4.81
N ALA A 363 -4.81 12.31 -4.59
CA ALA A 363 -3.94 12.14 -3.44
C ALA A 363 -2.80 13.13 -3.67
N ASP A 364 -2.81 14.24 -2.95
CA ASP A 364 -1.81 15.30 -3.11
C ASP A 364 -0.45 14.89 -2.52
N GLY A 365 -0.28 13.65 -2.12
CA GLY A 365 0.97 13.10 -1.61
C GLY A 365 1.54 13.79 -0.36
N THR A 366 0.83 14.79 0.16
CA THR A 366 1.29 15.66 1.24
C THR A 366 0.58 15.40 2.56
N THR A 367 -0.17 14.31 2.64
CA THR A 367 -1.11 14.05 3.73
C THR A 367 -0.49 13.67 5.06
N VAL A 368 0.83 13.63 5.14
CA VAL A 368 1.46 13.60 6.46
C VAL A 368 1.24 14.97 7.11
N ARG A 369 0.23 15.04 7.94
CA ARG A 369 -0.11 16.27 8.66
C ARG A 369 1.08 16.68 9.53
N PRO A 370 1.69 17.86 9.32
CA PRO A 370 2.73 18.38 10.22
C PRO A 370 2.28 18.37 11.68
N GLU A 371 0.98 18.44 11.86
CA GLU A 371 0.30 18.50 13.14
C GLU A 371 0.33 17.19 13.93
N SER A 372 0.53 16.01 13.34
CA SER A 372 0.56 14.77 14.08
C SER A 372 1.91 14.55 14.78
N ALA A 373 3.02 15.03 14.20
CA ALA A 373 4.33 14.90 14.82
C ALA A 373 4.45 15.81 16.06
N GLY A 374 4.63 15.21 17.20
CA GLY A 374 4.82 15.92 18.47
C GLY A 374 3.55 16.40 19.17
N ARG A 375 2.38 16.29 18.60
CA ARG A 375 1.10 16.72 19.21
C ARG A 375 0.79 16.07 20.56
N ARG A 376 1.46 14.96 20.89
CA ARG A 376 1.12 14.14 22.06
C ARG A 376 2.15 14.16 23.14
N LEU A 377 2.96 15.20 23.17
CA LEU A 377 3.81 15.48 24.33
C LEU A 377 2.97 15.75 25.58
N LEU A 378 1.76 16.26 25.41
CA LEU A 378 0.81 16.44 26.49
C LEU A 378 -0.39 15.49 26.27
N PRO A 379 -0.90 14.83 27.34
CA PRO A 379 -2.13 14.05 27.23
C PRO A 379 -3.26 14.95 26.74
N THR A 380 -3.92 14.54 25.65
CA THR A 380 -5.15 15.17 25.19
C THR A 380 -6.32 14.24 25.50
N PRO A 381 -7.47 14.77 25.97
CA PRO A 381 -8.62 13.91 26.28
C PRO A 381 -9.18 13.14 25.11
N ASP A 382 -8.85 13.54 23.88
CA ASP A 382 -9.40 12.99 22.64
C ASP A 382 -8.30 12.44 21.77
N SER A 383 -8.02 11.13 21.96
CA SER A 383 -7.02 10.38 21.15
C SER A 383 -7.67 9.66 19.95
N THR A 384 -8.94 9.94 19.66
CA THR A 384 -9.65 9.35 18.53
C THR A 384 -9.17 9.98 17.22
N PRO A 385 -8.75 9.19 16.22
CA PRO A 385 -8.39 9.73 14.92
C PRO A 385 -9.62 10.38 14.27
N GLY A 386 -9.46 11.58 13.76
CA GLY A 386 -10.50 12.24 12.97
C GLY A 386 -10.70 11.54 11.62
N PRO A 387 -11.67 11.99 10.81
CA PRO A 387 -11.88 11.45 9.48
C PRO A 387 -10.61 11.59 8.62
N HIS A 388 -10.34 10.58 7.78
CA HIS A 388 -9.20 10.61 6.87
C HIS A 388 -9.29 11.85 5.96
N PRO A 389 -8.19 12.57 5.66
CA PRO A 389 -8.22 13.78 4.85
C PRO A 389 -8.83 13.60 3.46
N SER A 390 -8.69 12.41 2.88
CA SER A 390 -9.30 12.05 1.59
C SER A 390 -10.74 11.54 1.72
N ALA A 391 -11.24 11.28 2.94
CA ALA A 391 -12.63 10.91 3.17
C ALA A 391 -13.50 12.18 3.06
N ARG A 392 -13.96 12.50 1.86
CA ARG A 392 -15.01 13.50 1.68
C ARG A 392 -16.34 12.90 2.12
N ARG A 393 -17.19 13.70 2.81
CA ARG A 393 -18.59 13.37 2.96
C ARG A 393 -19.16 12.97 1.59
N PRO A 394 -19.88 11.85 1.46
CA PRO A 394 -20.61 11.57 0.24
C PRO A 394 -21.42 12.79 -0.12
N LEU A 395 -21.25 13.30 -1.33
CA LEU A 395 -22.20 14.29 -1.85
C LEU A 395 -23.56 13.60 -1.84
N PRO A 396 -24.63 14.23 -1.34
CA PRO A 396 -25.95 13.65 -1.35
C PRO A 396 -26.25 13.19 -2.78
N LEU A 397 -26.60 11.92 -2.94
CA LEU A 397 -27.02 11.35 -4.22
C LEU A 397 -28.08 12.29 -4.81
N ARG A 398 -27.74 12.99 -5.88
CA ARG A 398 -28.77 13.67 -6.67
C ARG A 398 -29.65 12.57 -7.22
N ARG A 399 -30.88 12.50 -6.73
CA ARG A 399 -31.92 11.69 -7.38
C ARG A 399 -31.99 12.14 -8.84
N THR A 400 -31.75 11.24 -9.76
CA THR A 400 -31.97 11.44 -11.19
C THR A 400 -33.46 11.27 -11.49
N ASP A 401 -34.28 12.17 -11.01
CA ASP A 401 -35.58 12.44 -11.57
C ASP A 401 -35.30 13.34 -12.78
N GLY A 402 -35.40 12.71 -13.95
CA GLY A 402 -35.07 13.28 -15.26
C GLY A 402 -35.89 14.54 -15.64
N ARG A 403 -35.50 15.68 -15.09
CA ARG A 403 -35.93 16.97 -15.56
C ARG A 403 -34.72 17.82 -15.94
N PRO A 404 -34.68 18.38 -17.17
CA PRO A 404 -33.62 19.28 -17.57
C PRO A 404 -33.71 20.58 -16.80
N THR A 405 -32.61 20.99 -16.16
CA THR A 405 -32.48 22.33 -15.58
C THR A 405 -32.34 23.33 -16.74
N ARG A 406 -33.28 24.26 -16.82
CA ARG A 406 -33.16 25.47 -17.67
C ARG A 406 -31.94 26.27 -17.19
N HIS A 407 -31.07 26.59 -18.14
CA HIS A 407 -30.07 27.62 -17.98
C HIS A 407 -30.81 28.98 -17.99
N ASP A 408 -30.90 29.65 -16.88
CA ASP A 408 -31.16 31.05 -16.83
C ASP A 408 -29.84 31.80 -17.03
N THR A 409 -29.68 32.32 -18.22
CA THR A 409 -28.68 33.33 -18.56
C THR A 409 -29.18 34.67 -18.12
N GLU A 410 -28.60 35.26 -17.07
CA GLU A 410 -28.72 36.71 -16.84
C GLU A 410 -27.47 37.41 -17.40
N PRO A 411 -27.67 38.58 -18.04
CA PRO A 411 -26.57 39.31 -18.67
C PRO A 411 -25.85 40.19 -17.62
N MET A 412 -24.50 40.18 -17.72
CA MET A 412 -23.68 41.18 -17.03
C MET A 412 -23.93 42.56 -17.60
N ILE A 413 -24.20 43.55 -16.75
CA ILE A 413 -23.87 44.95 -16.93
C ILE A 413 -22.79 45.32 -15.92
#